data_ab32379f807eed27912dc044ab8c6d1b
#
_entry.id   ab32379f807eed27912dc044ab8c6d1b
#
_cell.length_a   1.000
_cell.length_b   1.000
_cell.length_c   1.000
_cell.angle_alpha   90.00
_cell.angle_beta   90.00
_cell.angle_gamma   90.00
#
_symmetry.space_group_name_H-M   'P 1'
#
loop_
_entity.id
_entity.type
_entity.pdbx_description
1 polymer ?
#
loop_
_entity_poly.entity_id
_entity_poly.type
_entity_poly.pdbx_seq_one_letter_code
_entity_poly.pdbx_strand_id
1 'polypeptide(L)'
;SGNKPSAKTESTPVEGTKQSETEAGLTDESLLPDNTEGKLVEGGIEGEGTHHLEREGGPSQNVYLTSTVIDLQSFVSKKVKVWGETLSAIHAGWLMDVGKIKVIE
;
A
#
# COMPACT_ATOMS: atom_id res chain seq x y z
N SER A 1 14.56 1.31 17.59
CA SER A 1 14.56 1.48 17.13
C SER A 1 14.71 1.61 16.94
N GLY A 2 14.65 1.39 17.08
CA GLY A 2 14.64 1.48 16.54
C GLY A 2 15.14 1.82 16.23
N ASN A 3 15.42 1.69 16.20
CA ASN A 3 15.74 2.00 15.59
C ASN A 3 16.38 2.36 15.12
N LYS A 4 16.71 2.28 14.94
CA LYS A 4 17.06 2.71 14.18
C LYS A 4 17.61 2.76 13.64
N PRO A 5 17.73 2.83 13.35
CA PRO A 5 18.05 3.02 12.46
C PRO A 5 18.53 3.26 11.88
N SER A 6 18.47 3.11 11.44
CA SER A 6 18.65 3.41 10.62
C SER A 6 19.01 3.83 9.97
N ALA A 7 19.22 3.76 9.57
CA ALA A 7 19.28 4.23 8.80
C ALA A 7 19.37 4.37 8.08
N LYS A 8 19.04 4.32 7.67
CA LYS A 8 18.80 4.57 6.84
C LYS A 8 18.31 5.34 6.27
N THR A 9 18.09 5.30 5.73
CA THR A 9 17.58 6.07 5.18
C THR A 9 17.14 6.82 5.48
N GLU A 10 17.15 6.96 5.18
CA GLU A 10 16.62 7.81 5.27
C GLU A 10 15.45 8.38 5.52
N SER A 11 14.45 7.91 5.15
CA SER A 11 13.30 8.72 5.47
C SER A 11 12.85 8.35 6.87
N THR A 12 12.46 9.39 7.64
CA THR A 12 11.95 9.20 8.97
C THR A 12 10.48 8.84 8.88
N PRO A 13 10.04 7.74 9.49
CA PRO A 13 8.62 7.39 9.47
C PRO A 13 7.79 8.47 10.15
N VAL A 14 6.59 8.71 9.64
CA VAL A 14 5.62 9.56 10.30
C VAL A 14 5.23 8.92 11.62
N GLU A 15 4.97 9.74 12.64
CA GLU A 15 4.58 9.22 13.95
C GLU A 15 3.35 8.32 13.82
N GLY A 16 3.38 7.16 14.46
CA GLY A 16 2.31 6.19 14.38
C GLY A 16 2.42 5.21 13.22
N THR A 17 3.53 5.29 12.47
CA THR A 17 3.77 4.36 11.37
C THR A 17 4.93 3.43 11.70
N LYS A 18 4.99 2.32 10.97
CA LYS A 18 6.14 1.42 11.08
C LYS A 18 6.33 0.71 9.75
N GLN A 19 7.51 0.12 9.57
CA GLN A 19 7.84 -0.61 8.37
C GLN A 19 8.60 -1.87 8.79
N SER A 20 8.09 -3.03 8.34
CA SER A 20 8.76 -4.31 8.53
C SER A 20 8.56 -5.13 7.27
N GLU A 21 9.03 -6.38 7.24
CA GLU A 21 8.87 -7.24 6.08
C GLU A 21 7.44 -7.70 5.89
N THR A 22 6.62 -7.65 6.94
CA THR A 22 5.26 -8.15 6.89
C THR A 22 4.19 -7.09 7.08
N GLU A 23 4.58 -5.89 7.50
CA GLU A 23 3.60 -4.85 7.82
C GLU A 23 4.25 -3.47 7.74
N ALA A 24 3.51 -2.48 7.26
CA ALA A 24 3.99 -1.11 7.22
C ALA A 24 2.82 -0.14 7.31
N GLY A 25 3.10 1.08 7.76
CA GLY A 25 2.15 2.17 7.80
C GLY A 25 1.56 2.41 9.17
N LEU A 26 0.38 3.01 9.19
CA LEU A 26 -0.32 3.33 10.44
C LEU A 26 -0.69 2.06 11.17
N THR A 27 -0.63 2.10 12.50
CA THR A 27 -1.00 0.94 13.30
C THR A 27 -2.50 0.91 13.59
N ASP A 28 -3.17 2.05 13.54
CA ASP A 28 -4.60 2.15 13.86
C ASP A 28 -5.43 2.12 12.59
N GLU A 29 -5.99 0.96 12.28
CA GLU A 29 -6.80 0.74 11.07
C GLU A 29 -8.09 1.55 11.07
N SER A 30 -8.57 1.95 12.24
CA SER A 30 -9.82 2.68 12.33
C SER A 30 -9.75 4.06 11.70
N LEU A 31 -8.54 4.55 11.44
CA LEU A 31 -8.35 5.85 10.78
C LEU A 31 -8.44 5.74 9.25
N LEU A 32 -8.56 4.51 8.71
CA LEU A 32 -8.48 4.26 7.27
C LEU A 32 -9.80 3.62 6.83
N PRO A 33 -10.62 4.33 6.03
CA PRO A 33 -12.00 3.89 5.78
C PRO A 33 -12.14 2.70 4.84
N ASP A 34 -11.15 2.46 3.97
CA ASP A 34 -11.28 1.45 2.95
C ASP A 34 -10.21 0.40 3.08
N ASN A 35 -10.52 -0.85 2.67
CA ASN A 35 -9.52 -1.90 2.66
C ASN A 35 -9.85 -2.93 1.59
N THR A 36 -8.83 -3.67 1.17
CA THR A 36 -8.98 -4.75 0.21
C THR A 36 -7.73 -5.62 0.23
N GLU A 37 -7.79 -6.75 -0.45
CA GLU A 37 -6.71 -7.73 -0.49
C GLU A 37 -6.39 -8.10 -1.92
N GLY A 38 -5.14 -8.54 -2.15
CA GLY A 38 -4.72 -9.02 -3.44
C GLY A 38 -3.22 -9.19 -3.50
N LYS A 39 -2.75 -9.61 -4.69
CA LYS A 39 -1.33 -9.73 -4.93
C LYS A 39 -0.79 -8.38 -5.39
N LEU A 40 0.25 -7.91 -4.72
CA LEU A 40 0.82 -6.61 -5.05
C LEU A 40 1.76 -6.73 -6.25
N VAL A 41 1.52 -5.88 -7.23
CA VAL A 41 2.26 -5.87 -8.48
C VAL A 41 2.70 -4.45 -8.78
N GLU A 42 3.88 -4.32 -9.37
CA GLU A 42 4.42 -3.03 -9.78
C GLU A 42 3.64 -2.48 -10.97
N GLY A 43 3.42 -1.17 -10.97
CA GLY A 43 2.82 -0.49 -12.13
C GLY A 43 1.46 0.11 -11.84
N GLY A 44 1.25 1.31 -12.34
CA GLY A 44 -0.02 2.01 -12.28
C GLY A 44 -0.75 1.91 -13.60
N ILE A 45 -1.75 2.78 -13.80
CA ILE A 45 -2.49 2.86 -15.04
C ILE A 45 -2.57 4.33 -15.46
N GLU A 46 -2.01 4.64 -16.65
CA GLU A 46 -2.07 5.99 -17.23
C GLU A 46 -1.65 7.08 -16.25
N GLY A 47 -0.60 6.81 -15.49
CA GLY A 47 -0.09 7.77 -14.51
C GLY A 47 -0.81 7.77 -13.18
N GLU A 48 -1.79 6.90 -13.00
CA GLU A 48 -2.53 6.80 -11.74
C GLU A 48 -2.01 5.61 -10.95
N GLY A 49 -1.53 5.89 -9.71
CA GLY A 49 -0.93 4.87 -8.87
C GLY A 49 0.48 4.50 -9.31
N THR A 50 1.20 3.84 -8.43
CA THR A 50 2.55 3.32 -8.72
C THR A 50 2.56 1.80 -8.74
N HIS A 51 1.58 1.20 -8.11
CA HIS A 51 1.43 -0.25 -7.97
C HIS A 51 -0.04 -0.60 -8.09
N HIS A 52 -0.34 -1.89 -8.14
CA HIS A 52 -1.74 -2.32 -8.11
C HIS A 52 -1.84 -3.68 -7.43
N LEU A 53 -3.06 -4.00 -7.01
CA LEU A 53 -3.40 -5.31 -6.49
C LEU A 53 -4.16 -6.07 -7.57
N GLU A 54 -3.72 -7.30 -7.83
CA GLU A 54 -4.45 -8.22 -8.68
C GLU A 54 -5.37 -9.06 -7.80
N ARG A 55 -6.65 -9.09 -8.18
CA ARG A 55 -7.68 -9.79 -7.44
C ARG A 55 -8.38 -10.76 -8.37
N GLU A 56 -9.17 -11.66 -7.79
CA GLU A 56 -9.97 -12.57 -8.60
C GLU A 56 -10.92 -11.79 -9.50
N GLY A 57 -11.15 -12.30 -10.69
CA GLY A 57 -12.03 -11.64 -11.64
C GLY A 57 -11.29 -10.92 -12.76
N GLY A 58 -9.96 -10.89 -12.69
CA GLY A 58 -9.14 -10.36 -13.78
C GLY A 58 -8.84 -8.87 -13.64
N PRO A 59 -8.31 -8.26 -14.70
CA PRO A 59 -7.81 -6.87 -14.63
C PRO A 59 -8.87 -5.83 -14.27
N SER A 60 -10.15 -6.09 -14.57
CA SER A 60 -11.20 -5.14 -14.19
C SER A 60 -11.35 -5.02 -12.68
N GLN A 61 -10.80 -5.96 -11.92
CA GLN A 61 -10.85 -5.95 -10.47
C GLN A 61 -9.58 -5.38 -9.83
N ASN A 62 -8.63 -4.90 -10.63
CA ASN A 62 -7.40 -4.32 -10.12
C ASN A 62 -7.70 -3.10 -9.26
N VAL A 63 -6.96 -2.98 -8.14
CA VAL A 63 -6.99 -1.79 -7.30
C VAL A 63 -5.65 -1.11 -7.45
N TYR A 64 -5.67 0.13 -7.91
CA TYR A 64 -4.42 0.87 -8.12
C TYR A 64 -4.05 1.60 -6.86
N LEU A 65 -2.77 1.60 -6.52
CA LEU A 65 -2.29 2.04 -5.21
C LEU A 65 -1.24 3.12 -5.35
N THR A 66 -1.29 4.07 -4.42
CA THR A 66 -0.22 5.01 -4.18
C THR A 66 -0.04 5.12 -2.68
N SER A 67 1.12 5.59 -2.23
CA SER A 67 1.31 5.80 -0.79
C SER A 67 2.40 6.85 -0.58
N THR A 68 2.19 7.70 0.42
CA THR A 68 3.18 8.67 0.85
C THR A 68 3.90 8.23 2.12
N VAL A 69 3.46 7.11 2.73
CA VAL A 69 4.02 6.66 4.01
C VAL A 69 4.59 5.25 3.95
N ILE A 70 4.37 4.52 2.86
CA ILE A 70 4.79 3.13 2.73
C ILE A 70 5.61 2.95 1.46
N ASP A 71 6.71 2.21 1.57
CA ASP A 71 7.44 1.74 0.40
C ASP A 71 6.75 0.48 -0.12
N LEU A 72 5.82 0.68 -1.06
CA LEU A 72 5.05 -0.43 -1.62
C LEU A 72 5.92 -1.44 -2.35
N GLN A 73 7.05 -0.98 -2.91
CA GLN A 73 7.94 -1.86 -3.67
C GLN A 73 8.45 -3.03 -2.83
N SER A 74 8.58 -2.82 -1.52
CA SER A 74 9.06 -3.87 -0.61
C SER A 74 8.09 -5.05 -0.52
N PHE A 75 6.86 -4.88 -0.96
CA PHE A 75 5.82 -5.91 -0.81
C PHE A 75 5.39 -6.52 -2.15
N VAL A 76 6.08 -6.16 -3.24
CA VAL A 76 5.74 -6.70 -4.57
C VAL A 76 5.85 -8.22 -4.57
N SER A 77 4.89 -8.86 -5.25
CA SER A 77 4.75 -10.31 -5.41
C SER A 77 4.19 -11.02 -4.18
N LYS A 78 3.83 -10.28 -3.14
CA LYS A 78 3.23 -10.85 -1.94
C LYS A 78 1.74 -10.62 -1.95
N LYS A 79 1.01 -11.53 -1.30
CA LYS A 79 -0.41 -11.33 -1.07
C LYS A 79 -0.57 -10.48 0.18
N VAL A 80 -1.26 -9.37 0.04
CA VAL A 80 -1.33 -8.37 1.09
C VAL A 80 -2.75 -7.88 1.29
N LYS A 81 -3.02 -7.35 2.48
CA LYS A 81 -4.18 -6.54 2.75
C LYS A 81 -3.72 -5.11 2.90
N VAL A 82 -4.46 -4.19 2.28
CA VAL A 82 -4.16 -2.75 2.36
C VAL A 82 -5.35 -2.03 2.94
N TRP A 83 -5.07 -0.97 3.68
CA TRP A 83 -6.06 -0.05 4.23
C TRP A 83 -5.70 1.34 3.77
N GLY A 84 -6.70 2.12 3.41
CA GLY A 84 -6.42 3.46 2.96
C GLY A 84 -7.67 4.24 2.65
N GLU A 85 -7.50 5.21 1.76
CA GLU A 85 -8.57 6.13 1.38
C GLU A 85 -8.70 6.10 -0.14
N THR A 86 -9.93 5.94 -0.61
CA THR A 86 -10.19 5.94 -2.05
C THR A 86 -10.04 7.35 -2.59
N LEU A 87 -9.35 7.46 -3.71
CA LEU A 87 -9.11 8.71 -4.41
C LEU A 87 -9.89 8.74 -5.72
N SER A 88 -10.20 9.94 -6.20
CA SER A 88 -10.77 10.12 -7.53
C SER A 88 -9.74 9.70 -8.59
N ALA A 89 -10.22 9.04 -9.64
CA ALA A 89 -9.36 8.58 -10.72
C ALA A 89 -10.12 8.67 -12.04
N ILE A 90 -9.35 8.81 -13.12
CA ILE A 90 -9.92 8.88 -14.46
C ILE A 90 -9.86 7.51 -15.13
N HIS A 91 -8.75 6.80 -14.97
CA HIS A 91 -8.50 5.54 -15.66
C HIS A 91 -8.64 4.33 -14.74
N ALA A 92 -8.24 4.46 -13.48
CA ALA A 92 -8.36 3.38 -12.52
C ALA A 92 -9.80 3.22 -12.08
N GLY A 93 -10.27 1.98 -12.05
CA GLY A 93 -11.59 1.70 -11.50
C GLY A 93 -11.62 1.92 -9.99
N TRP A 94 -10.48 1.75 -9.33
CA TRP A 94 -10.34 2.00 -7.90
C TRP A 94 -8.90 2.42 -7.65
N LEU A 95 -8.71 3.63 -7.16
CA LEU A 95 -7.39 4.15 -6.76
C LEU A 95 -7.43 4.42 -5.28
N MET A 96 -6.42 3.92 -4.56
CA MET A 96 -6.37 4.05 -3.10
C MET A 96 -5.04 4.65 -2.67
N ASP A 97 -5.11 5.62 -1.75
CA ASP A 97 -3.93 6.12 -1.03
C ASP A 97 -3.77 5.22 0.19
N VAL A 98 -2.73 4.39 0.16
CA VAL A 98 -2.55 3.33 1.16
C VAL A 98 -1.87 3.90 2.40
N GLY A 99 -2.50 3.70 3.56
CA GLY A 99 -1.96 4.12 4.84
C GLY A 99 -1.45 2.96 5.69
N LYS A 100 -1.81 1.72 5.32
CA LYS A 100 -1.34 0.53 6.03
C LYS A 100 -1.34 -0.66 5.08
N ILE A 101 -0.33 -1.53 5.21
CA ILE A 101 -0.24 -2.76 4.44
C ILE A 101 0.22 -3.89 5.35
N LYS A 102 -0.30 -5.08 5.11
CA LYS A 102 0.08 -6.26 5.88
C LYS A 102 0.11 -7.47 4.96
N VAL A 103 1.20 -8.24 5.04
CA VAL A 103 1.30 -9.49 4.30
C VAL A 103 0.39 -10.52 4.94
N ILE A 104 -0.44 -11.17 4.12
CA ILE A 104 -1.40 -12.15 4.61
C ILE A 104 -1.11 -13.56 4.08
N GLU A 105 -0.04 -13.69 3.29
CA GLU A 105 0.34 -15.02 2.80
C GLU A 105 1.81 -15.06 2.38
#